data_dab61a7d9073946ce693ce2ad6e88f4d
#
_entry.id   dab61a7d9073946ce693ce2ad6e88f4d
#
_cell.length_a   1.000
_cell.length_b   1.000
_cell.length_c   1.000
_cell.angle_alpha   90.00
_cell.angle_beta   90.00
_cell.angle_gamma   90.00
#
_symmetry.space_group_name_H-M   'P 1'
#
loop_
_entity.id
_entity.type
_entity.pdbx_description
1 polymer ?
#
loop_
_entity_poly.entity_id
_entity_poly.type
_entity_poly.pdbx_seq_one_letter_code
_entity_poly.pdbx_strand_id
1 'polypeptide(L)'
;MSLHFFSAAFRPANEAQRQQTVQTIVPVPADDAVLREVLEETRRVLRTPIAMLTITDGDVQRIAGVLGMPAIEVPRAIAFCSHTIATADGLLSVPDLRADPRFAANPMVCGELGARHYTGAAVRVGPFPIGALCGVDFRPHGPASFRQRAELRRLAEAAGLRLGAASQG
;
A
#
# COMPACT_ATOMS: atom_id res chain seq x y z
N MET A 1 -21.84 19.93 16.40
CA MET A 1 -20.80 18.88 16.42
C MET A 1 -20.66 18.34 15.00
N SER A 2 -19.56 18.64 14.34
CA SER A 2 -19.33 18.16 12.97
C SER A 2 -18.83 16.73 13.06
N LEU A 3 -19.62 15.76 12.61
CA LEU A 3 -19.19 14.37 12.51
C LEU A 3 -18.28 14.25 11.28
N HIS A 4 -16.99 14.16 11.50
CA HIS A 4 -16.03 13.90 10.44
C HIS A 4 -15.93 12.39 10.22
N PHE A 5 -16.43 11.92 9.09
CA PHE A 5 -16.28 10.55 8.65
C PHE A 5 -15.12 10.47 7.67
N PHE A 6 -14.26 9.47 7.84
CA PHE A 6 -13.34 9.09 6.78
C PHE A 6 -14.03 8.13 5.81
N SER A 7 -13.54 8.07 4.57
CA SER A 7 -14.09 7.19 3.55
C SER A 7 -13.31 5.88 3.50
N ALA A 8 -13.99 4.76 3.72
CA ALA A 8 -13.43 3.46 3.36
C ALA A 8 -13.41 3.31 1.83
N ALA A 9 -12.41 2.62 1.30
CA ALA A 9 -12.32 2.35 -0.13
C ALA A 9 -13.43 1.42 -0.59
N PHE A 10 -13.92 1.63 -1.81
CA PHE A 10 -14.82 0.67 -2.46
C PHE A 10 -14.08 -0.64 -2.72
N ARG A 11 -14.78 -1.76 -2.60
CA ARG A 11 -14.24 -3.04 -3.02
C ARG A 11 -14.27 -3.12 -4.54
N PRO A 12 -13.20 -3.63 -5.18
CA PRO A 12 -13.21 -3.86 -6.63
C PRO A 12 -14.36 -4.82 -7.03
N ALA A 13 -14.89 -4.65 -8.24
CA ALA A 13 -15.96 -5.50 -8.74
C ALA A 13 -15.56 -6.99 -8.81
N ASN A 14 -14.27 -7.27 -8.94
CA ASN A 14 -13.69 -8.62 -8.98
C ASN A 14 -13.12 -9.08 -7.63
N GLU A 15 -13.66 -8.57 -6.52
CA GLU A 15 -13.16 -8.85 -5.16
C GLU A 15 -13.06 -10.34 -4.86
N ALA A 16 -14.03 -11.15 -5.30
CA ALA A 16 -14.01 -12.59 -5.07
C ALA A 16 -12.80 -13.28 -5.72
N GLN A 17 -12.51 -12.95 -6.97
CA GLN A 17 -11.35 -13.48 -7.70
C GLN A 17 -10.04 -12.94 -7.14
N ARG A 18 -10.01 -11.65 -6.79
CA ARG A 18 -8.88 -11.03 -6.12
C ARG A 18 -8.55 -11.78 -4.83
N GLN A 19 -9.56 -12.03 -3.99
CA GLN A 19 -9.40 -12.72 -2.71
C GLN A 19 -8.95 -14.17 -2.89
N GLN A 20 -9.44 -14.88 -3.90
CA GLN A 20 -8.94 -16.21 -4.24
C GLN A 20 -7.44 -16.18 -4.54
N THR A 21 -6.98 -15.18 -5.32
CA THR A 21 -5.56 -15.00 -5.59
C THR A 21 -4.77 -14.73 -4.31
N VAL A 22 -5.28 -13.85 -3.44
CA VAL A 22 -4.65 -13.56 -2.13
C VAL A 22 -4.43 -14.84 -1.31
N GLN A 23 -5.41 -15.76 -1.32
CA GLN A 23 -5.31 -17.02 -0.59
C GLN A 23 -4.23 -17.97 -1.12
N THR A 24 -3.77 -17.77 -2.35
CA THR A 24 -2.65 -18.54 -2.93
C THR A 24 -1.28 -17.98 -2.56
N ILE A 25 -1.22 -16.76 -2.01
CA ILE A 25 0.05 -16.12 -1.70
C ILE A 25 0.69 -16.78 -0.47
N VAL A 26 1.83 -17.39 -0.70
CA VAL A 26 2.65 -17.98 0.35
C VAL A 26 3.50 -16.88 0.99
N PRO A 27 3.57 -16.81 2.33
CA PRO A 27 4.44 -15.86 3.00
C PRO A 27 5.89 -16.01 2.53
N VAL A 28 6.52 -14.90 2.21
CA VAL A 28 7.94 -14.83 1.88
C VAL A 28 8.72 -14.52 3.16
N PRO A 29 9.92 -15.08 3.37
CA PRO A 29 10.73 -14.75 4.53
C PRO A 29 10.95 -13.25 4.70
N ALA A 30 10.97 -12.78 5.95
CA ALA A 30 11.16 -11.36 6.25
C ALA A 30 12.50 -10.79 5.77
N ASP A 31 13.48 -11.66 5.56
CA ASP A 31 14.81 -11.34 5.05
C ASP A 31 14.97 -11.63 3.55
N ASP A 32 13.87 -11.80 2.82
CA ASP A 32 13.91 -12.00 1.36
C ASP A 32 14.64 -10.84 0.68
N ALA A 33 15.73 -11.16 0.00
CA ALA A 33 16.62 -10.17 -0.58
C ALA A 33 15.93 -9.32 -1.67
N VAL A 34 15.06 -9.90 -2.47
CA VAL A 34 14.34 -9.19 -3.54
C VAL A 34 13.37 -8.18 -2.96
N LEU A 35 12.54 -8.60 -1.99
CA LEU A 35 11.58 -7.69 -1.37
C LEU A 35 12.26 -6.61 -0.55
N ARG A 36 13.37 -6.93 0.10
CA ARG A 36 14.15 -5.94 0.83
C ARG A 36 14.69 -4.84 -0.10
N GLU A 37 15.28 -5.23 -1.22
CA GLU A 37 15.75 -4.28 -2.23
C GLU A 37 14.61 -3.40 -2.77
N VAL A 38 13.46 -4.00 -3.08
CA VAL A 38 12.27 -3.26 -3.51
C VAL A 38 11.85 -2.22 -2.47
N LEU A 39 11.85 -2.58 -1.19
CA LEU A 39 11.48 -1.65 -0.12
C LEU A 39 12.51 -0.52 0.06
N GLU A 40 13.80 -0.83 0.02
CA GLU A 40 14.87 0.17 0.11
C GLU A 40 14.80 1.17 -1.06
N GLU A 41 14.60 0.68 -2.27
CA GLU A 41 14.43 1.54 -3.45
C GLU A 41 13.15 2.38 -3.37
N THR A 42 12.06 1.82 -2.85
CA THR A 42 10.81 2.57 -2.65
C THR A 42 11.03 3.76 -1.71
N ARG A 43 11.71 3.57 -0.59
CA ARG A 43 12.08 4.66 0.33
C ARG A 43 12.89 5.74 -0.38
N ARG A 44 13.88 5.32 -1.16
CA ARG A 44 14.76 6.24 -1.88
C ARG A 44 14.00 7.05 -2.94
N VAL A 45 13.19 6.38 -3.76
CA VAL A 45 12.42 7.00 -4.85
C VAL A 45 11.39 7.99 -4.31
N LEU A 46 10.65 7.59 -3.28
CA LEU A 46 9.59 8.41 -2.70
C LEU A 46 10.10 9.39 -1.64
N ARG A 47 11.32 9.22 -1.17
CA ARG A 47 11.93 10.04 -0.10
C ARG A 47 11.09 10.02 1.18
N THR A 48 10.60 8.85 1.53
CA THR A 48 9.78 8.63 2.73
C THR A 48 10.54 7.82 3.77
N PRO A 49 10.30 8.03 5.07
CA PRO A 49 10.94 7.24 6.13
C PRO A 49 10.43 5.81 6.18
N ILE A 50 9.20 5.58 5.70
CA ILE A 50 8.56 4.27 5.72
C ILE A 50 8.32 3.80 4.28
N ALA A 51 8.62 2.53 4.03
CA ALA A 51 8.14 1.79 2.86
C ALA A 51 7.49 0.49 3.31
N MET A 52 6.39 0.13 2.68
CA MET A 52 5.65 -1.09 3.00
C MET A 52 5.20 -1.81 1.74
N LEU A 53 5.25 -3.14 1.82
CA LEU A 53 4.55 -4.04 0.92
C LEU A 53 3.41 -4.68 1.71
N THR A 54 2.19 -4.40 1.30
CA THR A 54 0.99 -4.85 2.01
C THR A 54 0.19 -5.84 1.19
N ILE A 55 -0.57 -6.69 1.86
CA ILE A 55 -1.55 -7.59 1.26
C ILE A 55 -2.90 -7.30 1.90
N THR A 56 -3.89 -7.00 1.06
CA THR A 56 -5.27 -6.79 1.49
C THR A 56 -6.00 -8.13 1.46
N ASP A 57 -6.19 -8.71 2.63
CA ASP A 57 -6.77 -10.03 2.82
C ASP A 57 -8.11 -9.93 3.56
N GLY A 58 -9.21 -10.08 2.81
CA GLY A 58 -10.55 -9.92 3.39
C GLY A 58 -10.73 -8.52 3.99
N ASP A 59 -10.93 -8.46 5.29
CA ASP A 59 -11.14 -7.21 6.05
C ASP A 59 -9.87 -6.71 6.77
N VAL A 60 -8.72 -7.32 6.50
CA VAL A 60 -7.45 -7.01 7.15
C VAL A 60 -6.40 -6.65 6.11
N GLN A 61 -5.58 -5.65 6.42
CA GLN A 61 -4.34 -5.39 5.72
C GLN A 61 -3.19 -6.02 6.49
N ARG A 62 -2.52 -6.99 5.87
CA ARG A 62 -1.31 -7.62 6.38
C ARG A 62 -0.07 -6.98 5.79
N ILE A 63 1.05 -7.07 6.48
CA ILE A 63 2.34 -6.58 6.04
C ILE A 63 3.18 -7.76 5.53
N ALA A 64 3.53 -7.72 4.25
CA ALA A 64 4.46 -8.67 3.64
C ALA A 64 5.92 -8.23 3.78
N GLY A 65 6.16 -6.93 3.91
CA GLY A 65 7.47 -6.35 4.18
C GLY A 65 7.36 -4.89 4.58
N VAL A 66 8.25 -4.43 5.43
CA VAL A 66 8.24 -3.05 5.93
C VAL A 66 9.64 -2.59 6.32
N LEU A 67 9.92 -1.31 6.04
CA LEU A 67 11.08 -0.60 6.55
C LEU A 67 10.61 0.69 7.24
N GLY A 68 11.27 1.04 8.34
CA GLY A 68 11.06 2.30 9.05
C GLY A 68 10.01 2.27 10.16
N MET A 69 9.31 1.16 10.33
CA MET A 69 8.39 0.93 11.45
C MET A 69 8.19 -0.57 11.71
N PRO A 70 7.68 -0.96 12.88
CA PRO A 70 7.28 -2.36 13.12
C PRO A 70 6.15 -2.78 12.19
N ALA A 71 6.12 -4.07 11.84
CA ALA A 71 5.01 -4.66 11.10
C ALA A 71 3.76 -4.71 12.00
N ILE A 72 2.67 -4.11 11.52
CA ILE A 72 1.38 -4.13 12.21
C ILE A 72 0.27 -4.49 11.22
N GLU A 73 -0.69 -5.28 11.67
CA GLU A 73 -1.92 -5.48 10.93
C GLU A 73 -2.90 -4.35 11.24
N VAL A 74 -3.62 -3.91 10.22
CA VAL A 74 -4.66 -2.89 10.38
C VAL A 74 -5.95 -3.33 9.72
N PRO A 75 -7.12 -2.90 10.23
CA PRO A 75 -8.39 -3.11 9.55
C PRO A 75 -8.35 -2.51 8.14
N ARG A 76 -8.85 -3.24 7.16
CA ARG A 76 -8.94 -2.77 5.77
C ARG A 76 -9.65 -1.42 5.67
N ALA A 77 -10.67 -1.20 6.51
CA ALA A 77 -11.47 0.02 6.49
C ALA A 77 -10.64 1.31 6.69
N ILE A 78 -9.53 1.24 7.44
CA ILE A 78 -8.65 2.39 7.67
C ILE A 78 -7.37 2.36 6.86
N ALA A 79 -7.13 1.31 6.08
CA ALA A 79 -5.89 1.11 5.34
C ALA A 79 -5.86 1.98 4.06
N PHE A 80 -4.81 2.76 3.88
CA PHE A 80 -4.63 3.58 2.67
C PHE A 80 -4.47 2.71 1.42
N CYS A 81 -3.82 1.57 1.53
CA CYS A 81 -3.58 0.64 0.42
C CYS A 81 -4.88 0.08 -0.17
N SER A 82 -5.95 0.04 0.60
CA SER A 82 -7.28 -0.34 0.11
C SER A 82 -7.80 0.63 -0.97
N HIS A 83 -7.50 1.92 -0.81
CA HIS A 83 -7.80 2.92 -1.84
C HIS A 83 -6.93 2.73 -3.08
N THR A 84 -5.66 2.39 -2.91
CA THR A 84 -4.74 2.15 -4.03
C THR A 84 -5.23 1.01 -4.93
N ILE A 85 -5.62 -0.12 -4.34
CA ILE A 85 -6.12 -1.26 -5.13
C ILE A 85 -7.48 -1.00 -5.78
N ALA A 86 -8.22 -0.02 -5.31
CA ALA A 86 -9.53 0.39 -5.86
C ALA A 86 -9.41 1.47 -6.95
N THR A 87 -8.23 2.07 -7.16
CA THR A 87 -8.05 3.05 -8.23
C THR A 87 -7.99 2.37 -9.60
N ALA A 88 -8.51 3.04 -10.63
CA ALA A 88 -8.55 2.50 -11.98
C ALA A 88 -7.16 2.20 -12.55
N ASP A 89 -6.18 3.05 -12.25
CA ASP A 89 -4.80 2.94 -12.74
C ASP A 89 -3.85 2.28 -11.74
N GLY A 90 -4.35 1.89 -10.56
CA GLY A 90 -3.58 1.22 -9.53
C GLY A 90 -2.51 2.10 -8.86
N LEU A 91 -2.66 3.44 -8.92
CA LEU A 91 -1.72 4.35 -8.28
C LEU A 91 -2.46 5.44 -7.50
N LEU A 92 -2.04 5.68 -6.27
CA LEU A 92 -2.58 6.73 -5.42
C LEU A 92 -1.44 7.56 -4.84
N SER A 93 -1.50 8.87 -5.02
CA SER A 93 -0.57 9.81 -4.37
C SER A 93 -1.39 10.88 -3.64
N VAL A 94 -1.21 10.95 -2.33
CA VAL A 94 -1.89 11.92 -1.46
C VAL A 94 -0.82 12.79 -0.81
N PRO A 95 -0.62 14.02 -1.30
CA PRO A 95 0.40 14.93 -0.79
C PRO A 95 0.27 15.21 0.69
N ASP A 96 -0.94 15.52 1.16
CA ASP A 96 -1.24 15.74 2.57
C ASP A 96 -2.56 15.05 2.95
N LEU A 97 -2.45 13.99 3.72
CA LEU A 97 -3.60 13.19 4.17
C LEU A 97 -4.58 14.00 5.03
N ARG A 98 -4.12 15.01 5.76
CA ARG A 98 -4.99 15.90 6.55
C ARG A 98 -5.79 16.84 5.69
N ALA A 99 -5.32 17.17 4.50
CA ALA A 99 -6.01 18.04 3.56
C ALA A 99 -6.95 17.28 2.62
N ASP A 100 -6.91 15.96 2.62
CA ASP A 100 -7.74 15.11 1.76
C ASP A 100 -9.00 14.67 2.51
N PRO A 101 -10.20 15.01 2.01
CA PRO A 101 -11.46 14.66 2.70
C PRO A 101 -11.67 13.16 2.92
N ARG A 102 -11.05 12.30 2.09
CA ARG A 102 -11.12 10.85 2.24
C ARG A 102 -10.39 10.34 3.47
N PHE A 103 -9.35 11.07 3.92
CA PHE A 103 -8.40 10.60 4.92
C PHE A 103 -8.30 11.48 6.16
N ALA A 104 -8.76 12.72 6.13
CA ALA A 104 -8.56 13.68 7.22
C ALA A 104 -9.02 13.17 8.58
N ALA A 105 -10.13 12.44 8.63
CA ALA A 105 -10.67 11.85 9.86
C ALA A 105 -10.25 10.38 10.08
N ASN A 106 -9.38 9.83 9.23
CA ASN A 106 -8.88 8.46 9.38
C ASN A 106 -8.04 8.35 10.66
N PRO A 107 -8.24 7.32 11.49
CA PRO A 107 -7.49 7.15 12.75
C PRO A 107 -5.97 7.14 12.59
N MET A 108 -5.44 6.66 11.45
CA MET A 108 -4.01 6.68 11.17
C MET A 108 -3.47 8.08 10.84
N VAL A 109 -4.35 9.02 10.52
CA VAL A 109 -4.01 10.42 10.20
C VAL A 109 -4.20 11.32 11.41
N CYS A 110 -5.38 11.27 12.03
CA CYS A 110 -5.72 12.13 13.17
C CYS A 110 -5.35 11.53 14.55
N GLY A 111 -4.98 10.25 14.60
CA GLY A 111 -4.55 9.56 15.81
C GLY A 111 -3.05 9.65 16.07
N GLU A 112 -2.53 8.78 16.93
CA GLU A 112 -1.13 8.81 17.40
C GLU A 112 -0.10 8.63 16.29
N LEU A 113 -0.40 7.81 15.26
CA LEU A 113 0.53 7.61 14.15
C LEU A 113 0.82 8.92 13.42
N GLY A 114 -0.20 9.75 13.17
CA GLY A 114 -0.02 11.06 12.58
C GLY A 114 0.50 11.04 11.14
N ALA A 115 0.11 10.05 10.33
CA ALA A 115 0.51 9.98 8.93
C ALA A 115 0.05 11.23 8.17
N ARG A 116 0.94 11.79 7.33
CA ARG A 116 0.68 13.03 6.58
C ARG A 116 0.76 12.85 5.07
N HIS A 117 1.57 11.92 4.60
CA HIS A 117 1.77 11.66 3.18
C HIS A 117 1.70 10.17 2.89
N TYR A 118 1.09 9.83 1.76
CA TYR A 118 1.03 8.48 1.22
C TYR A 118 1.18 8.50 -0.29
N THR A 119 2.02 7.63 -0.81
CA THR A 119 2.07 7.29 -2.24
C THR A 119 2.22 5.79 -2.39
N GLY A 120 1.33 5.17 -3.16
CA GLY A 120 1.33 3.73 -3.35
C GLY A 120 0.96 3.31 -4.76
N ALA A 121 1.44 2.13 -5.16
CA ALA A 121 1.07 1.46 -6.39
C ALA A 121 0.57 0.06 -6.09
N ALA A 122 -0.48 -0.36 -6.79
CA ALA A 122 -1.02 -1.70 -6.65
C ALA A 122 0.02 -2.75 -7.05
N VAL A 123 0.12 -3.78 -6.23
CA VAL A 123 0.92 -4.98 -6.50
C VAL A 123 0.00 -6.06 -7.02
N ARG A 124 0.31 -6.60 -8.18
CA ARG A 124 -0.52 -7.58 -8.86
C ARG A 124 0.14 -8.94 -8.89
N VAL A 125 -0.68 -9.97 -8.74
CA VAL A 125 -0.31 -11.35 -9.06
C VAL A 125 -1.32 -11.81 -10.13
N GLY A 126 -0.81 -12.11 -11.33
CA GLY A 126 -1.67 -12.22 -12.50
C GLY A 126 -2.42 -10.90 -12.75
N PRO A 127 -3.71 -10.94 -13.07
CA PRO A 127 -4.49 -9.73 -13.33
C PRO A 127 -5.02 -9.02 -12.07
N PHE A 128 -4.82 -9.60 -10.88
CA PHE A 128 -5.49 -9.12 -9.67
C PHE A 128 -4.58 -8.30 -8.76
N PRO A 129 -5.03 -7.12 -8.29
CA PRO A 129 -4.31 -6.36 -7.28
C PRO A 129 -4.49 -7.04 -5.91
N ILE A 130 -3.39 -7.55 -5.36
CA ILE A 130 -3.43 -8.26 -4.07
C ILE A 130 -3.12 -7.35 -2.88
N GLY A 131 -2.51 -6.21 -3.14
CA GLY A 131 -2.09 -5.25 -2.15
C GLY A 131 -1.39 -4.07 -2.79
N ALA A 132 -0.52 -3.41 -2.06
CA ALA A 132 0.19 -2.24 -2.55
C ALA A 132 1.63 -2.16 -2.04
N LEU A 133 2.48 -1.55 -2.85
CA LEU A 133 3.80 -1.08 -2.46
C LEU A 133 3.70 0.44 -2.26
N CYS A 134 4.06 0.93 -1.07
CA CYS A 134 3.85 2.32 -0.73
C CYS A 134 4.97 2.91 0.13
N GLY A 135 5.01 4.25 0.12
CA GLY A 135 5.77 5.06 1.06
C GLY A 135 4.84 5.93 1.89
N VAL A 136 5.19 6.10 3.16
CA VAL A 136 4.45 6.93 4.14
C VAL A 136 5.41 7.87 4.82
N ASP A 137 4.98 9.13 5.02
CA ASP A 137 5.72 10.13 5.79
C ASP A 137 4.81 10.82 6.79
N PHE A 138 5.42 11.37 7.82
CA PHE A 138 4.80 12.19 8.86
C PHE A 138 4.81 13.68 8.54
N ARG A 139 5.27 14.05 7.35
CA ARG A 139 5.26 15.39 6.78
C ARG A 139 4.57 15.37 5.41
N PRO A 140 3.87 16.45 5.02
CA PRO A 140 3.31 16.54 3.69
C PRO A 140 4.43 16.61 2.64
N HIS A 141 4.12 16.11 1.44
CA HIS A 141 4.95 16.21 0.25
C HIS A 141 4.20 16.94 -0.85
N GLY A 142 4.91 17.29 -1.94
CA GLY A 142 4.26 17.57 -3.20
C GLY A 142 3.68 16.30 -3.83
N PRO A 143 2.89 16.44 -4.92
CA PRO A 143 2.43 15.27 -5.68
C PRO A 143 3.61 14.46 -6.20
N ALA A 144 3.45 13.13 -6.24
CA ALA A 144 4.47 12.27 -6.84
C ALA A 144 4.72 12.66 -8.30
N SER A 145 5.99 12.85 -8.66
CA SER A 145 6.39 13.17 -10.02
C SER A 145 6.11 12.03 -10.98
N PHE A 146 6.09 12.32 -12.28
CA PHE A 146 5.97 11.29 -13.30
C PHE A 146 7.05 10.19 -13.14
N ARG A 147 8.28 10.59 -12.88
CA ARG A 147 9.40 9.66 -12.66
C ARG A 147 9.18 8.79 -11.43
N GLN A 148 8.76 9.38 -10.31
CA GLN A 148 8.45 8.62 -9.09
C GLN A 148 7.33 7.62 -9.32
N ARG A 149 6.28 8.00 -10.04
CA ARG A 149 5.16 7.12 -10.40
C ARG A 149 5.63 5.93 -11.26
N ALA A 150 6.44 6.20 -12.29
CA ALA A 150 6.97 5.17 -13.17
C ALA A 150 7.86 4.18 -12.42
N GLU A 151 8.77 4.67 -11.59
CA GLU A 151 9.66 3.83 -10.79
C GLU A 151 8.88 3.00 -9.75
N LEU A 152 7.90 3.59 -9.09
CA LEU A 152 7.08 2.87 -8.13
C LEU A 152 6.29 1.75 -8.79
N ARG A 153 5.75 1.97 -9.99
CA ARG A 153 5.05 0.92 -10.76
C ARG A 153 6.00 -0.23 -11.09
N ARG A 154 7.21 0.08 -11.53
CA ARG A 154 8.24 -0.93 -11.83
C ARG A 154 8.59 -1.75 -10.60
N LEU A 155 8.76 -1.11 -9.46
CA LEU A 155 9.05 -1.78 -8.19
C LEU A 155 7.85 -2.64 -7.71
N ALA A 156 6.64 -2.14 -7.88
CA ALA A 156 5.43 -2.89 -7.56
C ALA A 156 5.28 -4.15 -8.44
N GLU A 157 5.63 -4.05 -9.72
CA GLU A 157 5.66 -5.19 -10.63
C GLU A 157 6.69 -6.24 -10.17
N ALA A 158 7.89 -5.82 -9.81
CA ALA A 158 8.93 -6.71 -9.29
C ALA A 158 8.47 -7.44 -8.00
N ALA A 159 7.81 -6.73 -7.10
CA ALA A 159 7.23 -7.32 -5.89
C ALA A 159 6.16 -8.36 -6.23
N GLY A 160 5.28 -8.06 -7.17
CA GLY A 160 4.22 -8.98 -7.61
C GLY A 160 4.79 -10.25 -8.24
N LEU A 161 5.80 -10.14 -9.08
CA LEU A 161 6.50 -11.28 -9.67
C LEU A 161 7.15 -12.15 -8.60
N ARG A 162 7.79 -11.54 -7.60
CA ARG A 162 8.43 -12.29 -6.49
C ARG A 162 7.41 -13.04 -5.65
N LEU A 163 6.29 -12.41 -5.30
CA LEU A 163 5.22 -13.05 -4.53
C LEU A 163 4.55 -14.18 -5.33
N GLY A 164 4.30 -13.96 -6.60
CA GLY A 164 3.74 -14.98 -7.49
C GLY A 164 4.66 -16.18 -7.67
N ALA A 165 5.96 -15.96 -7.83
CA ALA A 165 6.96 -17.02 -7.95
C ALA A 165 7.07 -17.87 -6.67
N ALA A 166 7.03 -17.24 -5.49
CA ALA A 166 7.07 -17.95 -4.22
C ALA A 166 5.84 -18.86 -4.04
N SER A 167 4.71 -18.49 -4.62
CA SER A 167 3.44 -19.22 -4.49
C SER A 167 3.32 -20.40 -5.46
N GLN A 168 4.21 -20.52 -6.42
CA GLN A 168 4.24 -21.62 -7.42
C GLN A 168 5.31 -22.68 -7.09
N GLY A 169 6.09 -22.46 -6.05
CA GLY A 169 7.17 -23.36 -5.62
C GLY A 169 6.72 -24.53 -4.75
#